data_59701be49a1fca2b009d87b7fd6f203d
#
_entry.id   59701be49a1fca2b009d87b7fd6f203d
#
_cell.length_a   1.000
_cell.length_b   1.000
_cell.length_c   1.000
_cell.angle_alpha   90.00
_cell.angle_beta   90.00
_cell.angle_gamma   90.00
#
_symmetry.space_group_name_H-M   'P 1'
#
loop_
_entity.id
_entity.type
_entity.pdbx_description
1 polymer ?
#
loop_
_entity_poly.entity_id
_entity_poly.type
_entity_poly.pdbx_seq_one_letter_code
_entity_poly.pdbx_strand_id
1 'polypeptide(L)'
;MYRCRVQFADDEAVETFGVRTVSWGKNGFTLNGERVIIQGACIHHDNGLLGAVCDLDAVARKVRLLKETGYNAIRSAHNPCSKALLAECDRQGMLVMDEYIDHWYIHKTEYDYVPYFAEWWRQDLTDMVEKDYNHPCVVLYSTGNEVSETAQNARHRPDEGDDRLPARAGQFPPGDLRCE
;
A
#
# COMPACT_ATOMS: atom_id res chain seq x y z
N MET A 1 -1.73 8.56 17.17
CA MET A 1 -3.07 8.53 16.55
C MET A 1 -3.98 9.56 17.21
N TYR A 2 -4.77 10.26 16.41
CA TYR A 2 -5.83 11.17 16.86
C TYR A 2 -7.18 10.46 16.71
N ARG A 3 -8.17 10.95 17.44
CA ARG A 3 -9.55 10.48 17.35
C ARG A 3 -10.46 11.67 17.08
N CYS A 4 -11.16 11.62 15.95
CA CYS A 4 -12.19 12.57 15.59
C CYS A 4 -13.56 11.98 15.92
N ARG A 5 -14.37 12.74 16.64
CA ARG A 5 -15.77 12.39 16.96
C ARG A 5 -16.68 13.44 16.36
N VAL A 6 -17.58 13.01 15.53
CA VAL A 6 -18.61 13.85 14.92
C VAL A 6 -19.96 13.37 15.44
N GLN A 7 -20.75 14.31 15.95
CA GLN A 7 -22.11 14.04 16.41
C GLN A 7 -23.10 14.92 15.65
N PHE A 8 -24.14 14.32 15.12
CA PHE A 8 -25.24 15.00 14.47
C PHE A 8 -26.56 14.42 14.94
N ALA A 9 -27.35 15.20 15.66
CA ALA A 9 -28.55 14.73 16.35
C ALA A 9 -28.26 13.50 17.22
N ASP A 10 -28.90 12.38 16.96
CA ASP A 10 -28.72 11.13 17.70
C ASP A 10 -27.65 10.21 17.07
N ASP A 11 -27.06 10.60 15.94
CA ASP A 11 -26.01 9.85 15.26
C ASP A 11 -24.61 10.29 15.73
N GLU A 12 -23.71 9.33 15.80
CA GLU A 12 -22.31 9.55 16.13
C GLU A 12 -21.39 8.75 15.19
N ALA A 13 -20.38 9.41 14.66
CA ALA A 13 -19.28 8.78 13.95
C ALA A 13 -17.95 9.04 14.66
N VAL A 14 -17.11 8.04 14.76
CA VAL A 14 -15.78 8.15 15.37
C VAL A 14 -14.76 7.57 14.41
N GLU A 15 -13.79 8.41 14.03
CA GLU A 15 -12.69 8.03 13.17
C GLU A 15 -11.34 8.24 13.86
N THR A 16 -10.41 7.34 13.59
CA THR A 16 -9.02 7.46 14.04
C THR A 16 -8.12 7.75 12.86
N PHE A 17 -7.19 8.68 13.03
CA PHE A 17 -6.26 9.06 11.98
C PHE A 17 -4.91 9.48 12.58
N GLY A 18 -3.91 9.58 11.72
CA GLY A 18 -2.61 10.14 12.09
C GLY A 18 -2.21 11.29 11.17
N VAL A 19 -1.32 12.14 11.68
CA VAL A 19 -0.72 13.22 10.89
C VAL A 19 0.77 12.94 10.78
N ARG A 20 1.27 12.97 9.54
CA ARG A 20 2.69 12.78 9.24
C ARG A 20 3.10 13.60 8.03
N THR A 21 4.38 13.88 7.94
CA THR A 21 5.02 14.37 6.71
C THR A 21 6.04 13.34 6.25
N VAL A 22 5.99 13.03 4.96
CA VAL A 22 6.91 12.10 4.31
C VAL A 22 7.61 12.83 3.18
N SER A 23 8.94 12.72 3.10
CA SER A 23 9.68 13.22 1.96
C SER A 23 10.88 12.31 1.65
N TRP A 24 11.39 12.43 0.43
CA TRP A 24 12.55 11.69 -0.02
C TRP A 24 13.37 12.56 -0.99
N GLY A 25 14.67 12.32 -1.03
CA GLY A 25 15.59 13.08 -1.87
C GLY A 25 17.02 12.62 -1.71
N LYS A 26 17.97 13.49 -2.05
CA LYS A 26 19.40 13.19 -1.97
C LYS A 26 19.87 12.76 -0.58
N ASN A 27 19.17 13.19 0.47
CA ASN A 27 19.48 12.86 1.86
C ASN A 27 18.75 11.61 2.37
N GLY A 28 18.03 10.90 1.50
CA GLY A 28 17.25 9.70 1.82
C GLY A 28 15.80 10.00 2.16
N PHE A 29 15.17 9.04 2.83
CA PHE A 29 13.79 9.11 3.30
C PHE A 29 13.71 9.83 4.63
N THR A 30 12.73 10.73 4.77
CA THR A 30 12.46 11.44 6.04
C THR A 30 11.00 11.28 6.45
N LEU A 31 10.79 11.13 7.74
CA LEU A 31 9.48 11.08 8.38
C LEU A 31 9.44 12.18 9.46
N ASN A 32 8.47 13.09 9.36
CA ASN A 32 8.33 14.25 10.25
C ASN A 32 9.62 15.10 10.37
N GLY A 33 10.33 15.24 9.25
CA GLY A 33 11.58 15.99 9.18
C GLY A 33 12.85 15.24 9.61
N GLU A 34 12.68 14.04 10.20
CA GLU A 34 13.79 13.21 10.65
C GLU A 34 14.16 12.14 9.61
N ARG A 35 15.46 11.92 9.41
CA ARG A 35 15.93 10.86 8.51
C ARG A 35 15.64 9.48 9.11
N VAL A 36 15.00 8.63 8.32
CA VAL A 36 14.72 7.25 8.69
C VAL A 36 15.40 6.30 7.72
N ILE A 37 16.15 5.34 8.24
CA ILE A 37 16.65 4.21 7.48
C ILE A 37 15.59 3.12 7.51
N ILE A 38 15.01 2.80 6.37
CA ILE A 38 13.99 1.76 6.26
C ILE A 38 14.69 0.38 6.33
N GLN A 39 14.34 -0.37 7.35
CA GLN A 39 14.73 -1.78 7.54
C GLN A 39 13.47 -2.63 7.47
N GLY A 40 13.14 -3.08 6.26
CA GLY A 40 11.87 -3.74 5.98
C GLY A 40 12.03 -5.11 5.34
N ALA A 41 10.91 -5.84 5.33
CA ALA A 41 10.77 -7.11 4.63
C ALA A 41 9.40 -7.20 3.97
N CYS A 42 9.32 -8.00 2.89
CA CYS A 42 8.03 -8.40 2.33
C CYS A 42 7.33 -9.35 3.30
N ILE A 43 6.03 -9.15 3.45
CA ILE A 43 5.16 -10.09 4.17
C ILE A 43 3.98 -10.47 3.30
N HIS A 44 3.52 -11.70 3.45
CA HIS A 44 2.33 -12.19 2.77
C HIS A 44 1.16 -12.31 3.74
N HIS A 45 -0.06 -12.45 3.20
CA HIS A 45 -1.24 -12.80 3.96
C HIS A 45 -1.17 -14.28 4.38
N ASP A 46 -0.27 -14.55 5.32
CA ASP A 46 0.00 -15.87 5.86
C ASP A 46 0.13 -15.80 7.38
N ASN A 47 -0.70 -16.55 8.07
CA ASN A 47 -0.71 -16.70 9.52
C ASN A 47 -0.50 -18.16 9.95
N GLY A 48 0.34 -18.87 9.23
CA GLY A 48 0.67 -20.26 9.53
C GLY A 48 -0.55 -21.18 9.41
N LEU A 49 -0.93 -21.85 10.48
CA LEU A 49 -2.09 -22.77 10.48
C LEU A 49 -3.43 -22.10 10.17
N LEU A 50 -3.51 -20.76 10.32
CA LEU A 50 -4.71 -19.99 10.01
C LEU A 50 -4.80 -19.62 8.51
N GLY A 51 -3.76 -19.94 7.73
CA GLY A 51 -3.71 -19.54 6.31
C GLY A 51 -3.76 -18.03 6.13
N ALA A 52 -4.57 -17.54 5.19
CA ALA A 52 -4.72 -16.12 4.89
C ALA A 52 -5.71 -15.37 5.80
N VAL A 53 -6.25 -16.00 6.83
CA VAL A 53 -7.17 -15.35 7.77
C VAL A 53 -6.45 -14.24 8.54
N CYS A 54 -7.03 -13.04 8.52
CA CYS A 54 -6.53 -11.87 9.25
C CYS A 54 -7.15 -11.79 10.65
N ASP A 55 -6.81 -12.77 11.50
CA ASP A 55 -7.14 -12.73 12.91
C ASP A 55 -6.33 -11.62 13.61
N LEU A 56 -7.00 -10.81 14.45
CA LEU A 56 -6.39 -9.65 15.09
C LEU A 56 -5.19 -10.02 15.96
N ASP A 57 -5.29 -11.09 16.75
CA ASP A 57 -4.21 -11.49 17.64
C ASP A 57 -3.02 -12.08 16.86
N ALA A 58 -3.30 -12.81 15.77
CA ALA A 58 -2.26 -13.35 14.90
C ALA A 58 -1.51 -12.22 14.18
N VAL A 59 -2.23 -11.22 13.69
CA VAL A 59 -1.65 -10.04 13.05
C VAL A 59 -0.84 -9.21 14.04
N ALA A 60 -1.39 -8.95 15.24
CA ALA A 60 -0.70 -8.23 16.31
C ALA A 60 0.61 -8.93 16.71
N ARG A 61 0.58 -10.26 16.82
CA ARG A 61 1.76 -11.07 17.06
C ARG A 61 2.79 -10.96 15.94
N LYS A 62 2.35 -11.01 14.68
CA LYS A 62 3.24 -10.88 13.50
C LYS A 62 4.00 -9.55 13.53
N VAL A 63 3.28 -8.43 13.67
CA VAL A 63 3.87 -7.09 13.72
C VAL A 63 4.82 -6.96 14.92
N ARG A 64 4.44 -7.46 16.10
CA ARG A 64 5.29 -7.43 17.29
C ARG A 64 6.60 -8.19 17.08
N LEU A 65 6.57 -9.40 16.53
CA LEU A 65 7.78 -10.19 16.28
C LEU A 65 8.72 -9.49 15.28
N LEU A 66 8.18 -8.87 14.24
CA LEU A 66 8.97 -8.08 13.29
C LEU A 66 9.65 -6.90 13.99
N LYS A 67 8.92 -6.17 14.85
CA LYS A 67 9.50 -5.08 15.65
C LYS A 67 10.61 -5.57 16.59
N GLU A 68 10.37 -6.64 17.33
CA GLU A 68 11.35 -7.25 18.25
C GLU A 68 12.63 -7.70 17.54
N THR A 69 12.53 -8.08 16.26
CA THR A 69 13.70 -8.47 15.43
C THR A 69 14.38 -7.30 14.71
N GLY A 70 13.92 -6.06 14.96
CA GLY A 70 14.58 -4.85 14.47
C GLY A 70 14.00 -4.27 13.18
N TYR A 71 12.93 -4.84 12.62
CA TYR A 71 12.25 -4.26 11.47
C TYR A 71 11.46 -3.00 11.86
N ASN A 72 11.49 -1.99 11.01
CA ASN A 72 10.67 -0.78 11.15
C ASN A 72 9.71 -0.56 10.00
N ALA A 73 9.74 -1.41 8.99
CA ALA A 73 8.87 -1.34 7.82
C ALA A 73 8.49 -2.72 7.30
N ILE A 74 7.35 -2.79 6.62
CA ILE A 74 6.90 -3.95 5.86
C ILE A 74 6.45 -3.53 4.46
N ARG A 75 6.55 -4.44 3.50
CA ARG A 75 5.88 -4.37 2.21
C ARG A 75 4.82 -5.47 2.15
N SER A 76 3.58 -5.08 1.90
CA SER A 76 2.51 -6.06 1.68
C SER A 76 2.70 -6.72 0.32
N ALA A 77 3.05 -7.98 0.30
CA ALA A 77 3.36 -8.70 -0.93
C ALA A 77 2.26 -9.73 -1.22
N HIS A 78 1.64 -9.74 -2.38
CA HIS A 78 1.68 -8.75 -3.46
C HIS A 78 0.25 -8.26 -3.71
N ASN A 79 -0.38 -7.73 -2.68
CA ASN A 79 -1.77 -7.25 -2.66
C ASN A 79 -2.01 -6.33 -1.45
N PRO A 80 -3.10 -5.56 -1.43
CA PRO A 80 -3.35 -4.58 -0.39
C PRO A 80 -3.43 -5.18 1.02
N CYS A 81 -2.89 -4.44 1.97
CA CYS A 81 -2.97 -4.77 3.40
C CYS A 81 -4.41 -4.91 3.89
N SER A 82 -4.64 -5.83 4.81
CA SER A 82 -5.90 -5.85 5.55
C SER A 82 -6.01 -4.67 6.52
N LYS A 83 -7.24 -4.22 6.81
CA LYS A 83 -7.49 -3.18 7.82
C LYS A 83 -6.90 -3.55 9.19
N ALA A 84 -6.95 -4.84 9.56
CA ALA A 84 -6.37 -5.35 10.79
C ALA A 84 -4.85 -5.14 10.84
N LEU A 85 -4.15 -5.42 9.73
CA LEU A 85 -2.70 -5.23 9.64
C LEU A 85 -2.32 -3.76 9.73
N LEU A 86 -3.04 -2.88 9.02
CA LEU A 86 -2.80 -1.44 9.07
C LEU A 86 -3.02 -0.87 10.49
N ALA A 87 -4.11 -1.24 11.15
CA ALA A 87 -4.39 -0.81 12.52
C ALA A 87 -3.28 -1.24 13.50
N GLU A 88 -2.76 -2.46 13.35
CA GLU A 88 -1.65 -2.94 14.17
C GLU A 88 -0.32 -2.25 13.82
N CYS A 89 -0.07 -1.96 12.55
CA CYS A 89 1.09 -1.17 12.14
C CYS A 89 1.05 0.24 12.71
N ASP A 90 -0.10 0.90 12.68
CA ASP A 90 -0.29 2.21 13.33
C ASP A 90 -0.02 2.15 14.83
N ARG A 91 -0.58 1.13 15.50
CA ARG A 91 -0.46 0.98 16.95
C ARG A 91 0.96 0.70 17.39
N GLN A 92 1.71 -0.09 16.62
CA GLN A 92 3.05 -0.54 16.98
C GLN A 92 4.16 0.29 16.32
N GLY A 93 3.83 1.26 15.45
CA GLY A 93 4.78 2.12 14.77
C GLY A 93 5.60 1.36 13.71
N MET A 94 4.96 0.49 12.93
CA MET A 94 5.55 -0.19 11.78
C MET A 94 5.18 0.59 10.50
N LEU A 95 6.14 1.01 9.72
CA LEU A 95 5.89 1.66 8.43
C LEU A 95 5.43 0.64 7.39
N VAL A 96 4.61 1.08 6.44
CA VAL A 96 4.02 0.21 5.43
C VAL A 96 4.26 0.78 4.03
N MET A 97 4.75 -0.07 3.15
CA MET A 97 4.55 0.06 1.71
C MET A 97 3.37 -0.84 1.34
N ASP A 98 2.21 -0.25 1.05
CA ASP A 98 1.06 -1.03 0.59
C ASP A 98 1.16 -1.26 -0.91
N GLU A 99 0.97 -2.51 -1.34
CA GLU A 99 1.14 -2.92 -2.73
C GLU A 99 -0.19 -3.34 -3.31
N TYR A 100 -0.47 -2.85 -4.54
CA TYR A 100 -1.73 -3.08 -5.19
C TYR A 100 -1.87 -4.52 -5.70
N ILE A 101 -0.92 -4.97 -6.55
CA ILE A 101 -1.10 -6.24 -7.27
C ILE A 101 0.24 -6.83 -7.71
N ASP A 102 0.26 -8.12 -7.99
CA ASP A 102 1.46 -8.84 -8.41
C ASP A 102 1.82 -8.63 -9.91
N HIS A 103 0.86 -8.29 -10.76
CA HIS A 103 1.05 -8.18 -12.22
C HIS A 103 0.02 -7.21 -12.82
N TRP A 104 0.19 -6.84 -14.11
CA TRP A 104 -0.79 -6.02 -14.82
C TRP A 104 -1.49 -6.80 -15.91
N TYR A 105 -1.02 -6.73 -17.17
CA TYR A 105 -1.66 -7.34 -18.33
C TYR A 105 -1.06 -8.69 -18.73
N ILE A 106 0.12 -9.04 -18.22
CA ILE A 106 0.81 -10.28 -18.57
C ILE A 106 0.62 -11.29 -17.44
N HIS A 107 0.05 -12.45 -17.80
CA HIS A 107 -0.16 -13.56 -16.87
C HIS A 107 1.15 -14.05 -16.25
N LYS A 108 1.14 -14.27 -14.95
CA LYS A 108 2.16 -15.01 -14.20
C LYS A 108 1.70 -16.43 -13.89
N THR A 109 0.39 -16.63 -13.75
CA THR A 109 -0.22 -17.92 -13.46
C THR A 109 -1.51 -18.09 -14.27
N GLU A 110 -2.00 -19.32 -14.36
CA GLU A 110 -3.19 -19.65 -15.15
C GLU A 110 -4.48 -18.95 -14.65
N TYR A 111 -4.57 -18.71 -13.33
CA TYR A 111 -5.79 -18.20 -12.68
C TYR A 111 -5.53 -16.87 -11.95
N ASP A 112 -4.70 -16.01 -12.51
CA ASP A 112 -4.41 -14.70 -11.93
C ASP A 112 -5.48 -13.64 -12.29
N TYR A 113 -5.26 -12.41 -11.81
CA TYR A 113 -6.21 -11.30 -11.94
C TYR A 113 -6.21 -10.60 -13.32
N VAL A 114 -5.33 -11.00 -14.24
CA VAL A 114 -5.19 -10.35 -15.57
C VAL A 114 -6.51 -10.15 -16.32
N PRO A 115 -7.46 -11.14 -16.34
CA PRO A 115 -8.72 -10.98 -17.07
C PRO A 115 -9.57 -9.80 -16.57
N TYR A 116 -9.38 -9.37 -15.32
CA TYR A 116 -10.16 -8.31 -14.68
C TYR A 116 -9.39 -6.99 -14.61
N PHE A 117 -8.07 -7.02 -14.71
CA PHE A 117 -7.20 -5.88 -14.47
C PHE A 117 -7.57 -4.65 -15.30
N ALA A 118 -7.78 -4.80 -16.61
CA ALA A 118 -8.08 -3.67 -17.50
C ALA A 118 -9.34 -2.89 -17.11
N GLU A 119 -10.34 -3.59 -16.56
CA GLU A 119 -11.62 -3.01 -16.14
C GLU A 119 -11.53 -2.38 -14.74
N TRP A 120 -10.85 -3.06 -13.80
CA TRP A 120 -10.98 -2.78 -12.37
C TRP A 120 -9.82 -1.99 -11.75
N TRP A 121 -8.65 -1.91 -12.38
CA TRP A 121 -7.45 -1.35 -11.73
C TRP A 121 -7.64 0.06 -11.14
N ARG A 122 -8.47 0.92 -11.76
CA ARG A 122 -8.71 2.28 -11.26
C ARG A 122 -9.54 2.23 -9.98
N GLN A 123 -10.60 1.44 -9.98
CA GLN A 123 -11.46 1.28 -8.81
C GLN A 123 -10.70 0.64 -7.67
N ASP A 124 -9.97 -0.44 -7.93
CA ASP A 124 -9.18 -1.14 -6.93
C ASP A 124 -8.13 -0.25 -6.27
N LEU A 125 -7.42 0.58 -7.07
CA LEU A 125 -6.47 1.55 -6.53
C LEU A 125 -7.15 2.63 -5.70
N THR A 126 -8.32 3.11 -6.13
CA THR A 126 -9.11 4.06 -5.37
C THR A 126 -9.52 3.45 -4.03
N ASP A 127 -10.08 2.26 -4.04
CA ASP A 127 -10.52 1.56 -2.83
C ASP A 127 -9.36 1.28 -1.87
N MET A 128 -8.17 0.95 -2.41
CA MET A 128 -6.96 0.78 -1.61
C MET A 128 -6.57 2.09 -0.92
N VAL A 129 -6.49 3.19 -1.66
CA VAL A 129 -6.10 4.49 -1.11
C VAL A 129 -7.14 5.01 -0.11
N GLU A 130 -8.43 4.86 -0.39
CA GLU A 130 -9.51 5.24 0.53
C GLU A 130 -9.46 4.42 1.82
N LYS A 131 -9.22 3.11 1.72
CA LYS A 131 -9.02 2.24 2.88
C LYS A 131 -7.86 2.71 3.75
N ASP A 132 -6.76 3.17 3.13
CA ASP A 132 -5.51 3.52 3.79
C ASP A 132 -5.48 4.96 4.32
N TYR A 133 -6.40 5.80 3.87
CA TYR A 133 -6.36 7.26 4.01
C TYR A 133 -6.04 7.73 5.44
N ASN A 134 -6.64 7.09 6.43
CA ASN A 134 -6.49 7.46 7.85
C ASN A 134 -5.31 6.74 8.54
N HIS A 135 -4.57 5.87 7.82
CA HIS A 135 -3.49 5.08 8.37
C HIS A 135 -2.11 5.75 8.19
N PRO A 136 -1.55 6.42 9.21
CA PRO A 136 -0.25 7.10 9.10
C PRO A 136 0.92 6.14 8.89
N CYS A 137 0.76 4.86 9.15
CA CYS A 137 1.79 3.86 8.89
C CYS A 137 2.08 3.69 7.40
N VAL A 138 1.09 3.91 6.52
CA VAL A 138 1.28 3.82 5.06
C VAL A 138 2.08 5.03 4.59
N VAL A 139 3.29 4.80 4.12
CA VAL A 139 4.23 5.84 3.69
C VAL A 139 4.61 5.73 2.21
N LEU A 140 4.33 4.60 1.58
CA LEU A 140 4.60 4.35 0.17
C LEU A 140 3.50 3.45 -0.40
N TYR A 141 3.23 3.64 -1.69
CA TYR A 141 2.41 2.74 -2.49
C TYR A 141 3.23 2.09 -3.60
N SER A 142 3.03 0.79 -3.80
CA SER A 142 3.59 0.03 -4.91
C SER A 142 2.45 -0.36 -5.86
N THR A 143 2.60 -0.04 -7.13
CA THR A 143 1.56 -0.29 -8.15
C THR A 143 1.65 -1.68 -8.76
N GLY A 144 2.65 -2.46 -8.43
CA GLY A 144 2.80 -3.84 -8.90
C GLY A 144 4.13 -4.46 -8.51
N ASN A 145 4.18 -5.79 -8.63
CA ASN A 145 5.39 -6.57 -8.38
C ASN A 145 5.87 -7.23 -9.66
N GLU A 146 7.17 -7.09 -9.96
CA GLU A 146 7.80 -7.74 -11.11
C GLU A 146 7.01 -7.60 -12.42
N VAL A 147 6.47 -6.40 -12.66
CA VAL A 147 5.62 -6.10 -13.81
C VAL A 147 6.43 -6.21 -15.09
N SER A 148 6.14 -7.24 -15.90
CA SER A 148 6.93 -7.58 -17.09
C SER A 148 6.85 -6.51 -18.18
N GLU A 149 5.74 -5.77 -18.26
CA GLU A 149 5.53 -4.68 -19.20
C GLU A 149 6.56 -3.55 -19.06
N THR A 150 7.03 -3.30 -17.85
CA THR A 150 8.05 -2.27 -17.60
C THR A 150 9.38 -2.59 -18.29
N ALA A 151 9.74 -3.87 -18.38
CA ALA A 151 10.95 -4.33 -19.09
C ALA A 151 10.77 -4.29 -20.62
N GLN A 152 9.56 -4.50 -21.12
CA GLN A 152 9.26 -4.46 -22.55
C GLN A 152 9.22 -3.02 -23.07
N ASN A 153 8.62 -2.10 -22.32
CA ASN A 153 8.55 -0.68 -22.67
C ASN A 153 9.92 0.02 -22.65
N ALA A 154 10.89 -0.50 -21.92
CA ALA A 154 12.27 -0.01 -21.99
C ALA A 154 12.93 -0.29 -23.37
N ARG A 155 12.38 -1.22 -24.17
CA ARG A 155 12.85 -1.57 -25.52
C ARG A 155 12.02 -0.94 -26.64
N HIS A 156 10.81 -0.46 -26.35
CA HIS A 156 9.95 0.25 -27.29
C HIS A 156 9.82 1.70 -26.84
N ARG A 157 10.41 2.64 -27.61
CA ARG A 157 9.97 4.03 -27.57
C ARG A 157 8.56 4.04 -28.16
N PRO A 158 7.57 4.64 -27.49
CA PRO A 158 6.24 4.76 -28.07
C PRO A 158 6.27 5.86 -29.13
N ASP A 159 6.58 5.51 -30.34
CA ASP A 159 6.02 6.18 -31.50
C ASP A 159 4.70 5.46 -31.77
N GLU A 160 3.61 6.23 -31.64
CA GLU A 160 2.22 5.87 -31.96
C GLU A 160 1.38 5.26 -30.84
N GLY A 161 0.58 6.13 -30.22
CA GLY A 161 -0.85 5.99 -29.99
C GLY A 161 -1.42 4.71 -29.35
N ASP A 162 -0.76 4.07 -28.37
CA ASP A 162 -1.42 3.05 -27.56
C ASP A 162 -1.86 3.63 -26.22
N ASP A 163 -3.09 4.11 -26.15
CA ASP A 163 -3.75 4.64 -24.95
C ASP A 163 -3.98 3.56 -23.86
N ARG A 164 -3.45 2.35 -24.02
CA ARG A 164 -3.69 1.20 -23.14
C ARG A 164 -2.70 1.04 -22.00
N LEU A 165 -1.64 1.82 -21.97
CA LEU A 165 -0.69 1.78 -20.87
C LEU A 165 -0.74 3.10 -20.10
N PRO A 166 -0.85 3.07 -18.76
CA PRO A 166 -0.65 4.27 -17.97
C PRO A 166 0.77 4.78 -18.23
N ALA A 167 0.85 5.98 -18.79
CA ALA A 167 2.10 6.64 -19.13
C ALA A 167 2.98 6.71 -17.88
N ARG A 168 4.09 5.96 -17.90
CA ARG A 168 5.19 5.93 -16.93
C ARG A 168 4.85 5.35 -15.56
N ALA A 169 5.43 4.21 -15.27
CA ALA A 169 5.57 3.70 -13.91
C ALA A 169 6.10 4.84 -13.00
N GLY A 170 5.28 5.27 -12.04
CA GLY A 170 5.64 6.30 -11.06
C GLY A 170 5.06 7.69 -11.27
N GLN A 171 4.23 7.92 -12.27
CA GLN A 171 3.48 9.17 -12.40
C GLN A 171 1.98 8.89 -12.38
N PHE A 172 1.41 8.85 -11.19
CA PHE A 172 0.02 9.29 -11.06
C PHE A 172 -0.03 10.76 -11.47
N PRO A 173 -0.99 11.18 -12.31
CA PRO A 173 -1.13 12.59 -12.61
C PRO A 173 -1.29 13.34 -11.27
N PRO A 174 -0.54 14.44 -11.04
CA PRO A 174 -0.55 15.18 -9.78
C PRO A 174 -1.88 15.89 -9.47
N GLY A 175 -2.96 15.52 -10.15
CA GLY A 175 -4.29 16.10 -10.03
C GLY A 175 -5.35 15.19 -9.41
N ASP A 176 -5.18 13.87 -9.43
CA ASP A 176 -6.25 12.92 -9.07
C ASP A 176 -6.19 12.41 -7.61
N LEU A 177 -5.14 12.77 -6.88
CA LEU A 177 -5.03 12.50 -5.43
C LEU A 177 -5.04 13.79 -4.61
N ARG A 178 -5.82 14.77 -5.00
CA ARG A 178 -6.10 15.90 -4.10
C ARG A 178 -7.14 15.46 -3.11
N CYS A 179 -6.70 15.27 -1.89
CA CYS A 179 -7.56 15.34 -0.72
C CYS A 179 -8.09 16.80 -0.64
N GLU A 180 -9.37 17.01 -0.95
CA GLU A 180 -10.09 18.22 -0.53
C GLU A 180 -10.47 18.11 0.94
#